data_08c6e42f9e9b89e0f3670f86edd21175
#
_entry.id   08c6e42f9e9b89e0f3670f86edd21175
#
_cell.length_a   1.000
_cell.length_b   1.000
_cell.length_c   1.000
_cell.angle_alpha   90.00
_cell.angle_beta   90.00
_cell.angle_gamma   90.00
#
_symmetry.space_group_name_H-M   'P 1'
#
loop_
_entity.id
_entity.type
_entity.pdbx_description
1 polymer ?
#
loop_
_entity_poly.entity_id
_entity_poly.type
_entity_poly.pdbx_seq_one_letter_code
_entity_poly.pdbx_strand_id
1 'polypeptide(L)'
;CWNWFEFNTIGGGGEAAIVAAQIVAARRHYRAKRERVWVLGLSAGAALAAVLGLRHPRLVRGVMAHSGLACAAASSPATALAVMAHGPDNDVSRVADEARAVDTARGLSVPLLVVHGDGDNVVAPINGVALVDQYLRFNAHPAGRSGYQPAASLPPSDASSHEAAGEQHGVRSDDWLLDGRIVVRHVRIEGLGHAWSGGDARFAFADPRGPDALELFARFAREATA
;
A
#
# COMPACT_ATOMS: atom_id res chain seq x y z
N CYS A 1 17.48 5.29 2.90
CA CYS A 1 16.11 4.85 3.17
C CYS A 1 15.24 6.06 3.47
N TRP A 2 13.93 5.99 3.17
CA TRP A 2 13.00 7.04 3.53
C TRP A 2 12.72 7.01 5.04
N ASN A 3 12.56 8.21 5.66
CA ASN A 3 12.24 8.36 7.08
C ASN A 3 10.71 8.38 7.30
N TRP A 4 10.04 7.32 6.87
CA TRP A 4 8.58 7.17 6.87
C TRP A 4 7.94 7.24 8.26
N PHE A 5 8.72 7.05 9.34
CA PHE A 5 8.31 7.12 10.74
C PHE A 5 8.48 8.51 11.37
N GLU A 6 9.09 9.46 10.66
CA GLU A 6 9.27 10.82 11.15
C GLU A 6 7.95 11.59 11.22
N PHE A 7 7.72 12.31 12.30
CA PHE A 7 6.47 13.03 12.54
C PHE A 7 6.05 13.94 11.37
N ASN A 8 7.00 14.71 10.83
CA ASN A 8 6.72 15.59 9.69
C ASN A 8 6.32 14.80 8.45
N THR A 9 6.99 13.67 8.16
CA THR A 9 6.68 12.82 7.01
C THR A 9 5.29 12.18 7.18
N ILE A 10 4.98 11.64 8.36
CA ILE A 10 3.66 11.10 8.70
C ILE A 10 2.54 12.14 8.49
N GLY A 11 2.82 13.40 8.83
CA GLY A 11 1.89 14.53 8.63
C GLY A 11 1.73 14.99 7.19
N GLY A 12 2.49 14.42 6.24
CA GLY A 12 2.50 14.83 4.83
C GLY A 12 3.52 15.93 4.51
N GLY A 13 4.32 16.34 5.51
CA GLY A 13 5.48 17.24 5.37
C GLY A 13 6.76 16.47 5.05
N GLY A 14 7.92 17.02 5.41
CA GLY A 14 9.21 16.34 5.27
C GLY A 14 9.43 15.72 3.89
N GLU A 15 9.84 14.46 3.86
CA GLU A 15 10.10 13.74 2.60
C GLU A 15 8.83 13.54 1.76
N ALA A 16 7.65 13.40 2.38
CA ALA A 16 6.39 13.33 1.66
C ALA A 16 6.09 14.63 0.90
N ALA A 17 6.36 15.79 1.47
CA ALA A 17 6.22 17.08 0.80
C ALA A 17 7.19 17.24 -0.38
N ILE A 18 8.42 16.72 -0.27
CA ILE A 18 9.40 16.73 -1.36
C ILE A 18 8.87 15.94 -2.55
N VAL A 19 8.41 14.70 -2.33
CA VAL A 19 7.84 13.87 -3.40
C VAL A 19 6.55 14.47 -3.94
N ALA A 20 5.69 15.05 -3.09
CA ALA A 20 4.49 15.75 -3.54
C ALA A 20 4.83 16.93 -4.46
N ALA A 21 5.87 17.71 -4.14
CA ALA A 21 6.34 18.79 -4.99
C ALA A 21 6.89 18.29 -6.35
N GLN A 22 7.61 17.17 -6.35
CA GLN A 22 8.07 16.52 -7.58
C GLN A 22 6.88 16.05 -8.44
N ILE A 23 5.85 15.44 -7.85
CA ILE A 23 4.62 15.06 -8.54
C ILE A 23 3.96 16.29 -9.17
N VAL A 24 3.84 17.39 -8.43
CA VAL A 24 3.27 18.65 -8.97
C VAL A 24 4.09 19.17 -10.15
N ALA A 25 5.41 19.19 -10.04
CA ALA A 25 6.31 19.62 -11.11
C ALA A 25 6.18 18.72 -12.35
N ALA A 26 6.21 17.39 -12.18
CA ALA A 26 6.05 16.42 -13.26
C ALA A 26 4.68 16.56 -13.94
N ARG A 27 3.60 16.68 -13.16
CA ARG A 27 2.25 16.90 -13.72
C ARG A 27 2.16 18.16 -14.56
N ARG A 28 2.77 19.25 -14.12
CA ARG A 28 2.82 20.50 -14.89
C ARG A 28 3.61 20.33 -16.19
N HIS A 29 4.78 19.72 -16.09
CA HIS A 29 5.69 19.53 -17.23
C HIS A 29 5.06 18.64 -18.32
N TYR A 30 4.50 17.49 -17.90
CA TYR A 30 3.89 16.50 -18.81
C TYR A 30 2.39 16.72 -19.04
N ARG A 31 1.79 17.77 -18.47
CA ARG A 31 0.34 18.04 -18.51
C ARG A 31 -0.50 16.82 -18.07
N ALA A 32 0.02 16.05 -17.12
CA ALA A 32 -0.65 14.85 -16.64
C ALA A 32 -1.80 15.19 -15.68
N LYS A 33 -2.95 14.57 -15.91
CA LYS A 33 -4.10 14.65 -14.98
C LYS A 33 -3.86 13.79 -13.76
N ARG A 34 -4.52 14.11 -12.63
CA ARG A 34 -4.45 13.32 -11.38
C ARG A 34 -4.79 11.83 -11.63
N GLU A 35 -5.78 11.56 -12.46
CA GLU A 35 -6.28 10.22 -12.78
C GLU A 35 -5.22 9.32 -13.43
N ARG A 36 -4.09 9.88 -13.85
CA ARG A 36 -2.94 9.16 -14.44
C ARG A 36 -1.72 9.12 -13.54
N VAL A 37 -1.82 9.61 -12.30
CA VAL A 37 -0.70 9.65 -11.35
C VAL A 37 -0.88 8.57 -10.31
N TRP A 38 0.05 7.63 -10.30
CA TRP A 38 0.14 6.56 -9.32
C TRP A 38 1.48 6.64 -8.61
N VAL A 39 1.51 6.25 -7.35
CA VAL A 39 2.74 6.13 -6.59
C VAL A 39 2.97 4.69 -6.19
N LEU A 40 4.16 4.20 -6.49
CA LEU A 40 4.57 2.82 -6.24
C LEU A 40 5.82 2.82 -5.37
N GLY A 41 5.93 1.88 -4.45
CA GLY A 41 7.12 1.75 -3.63
C GLY A 41 7.34 0.35 -3.09
N LEU A 42 8.59 0.06 -2.76
CA LEU A 42 9.03 -1.13 -2.04
C LEU A 42 9.51 -0.75 -0.64
N SER A 43 9.15 -1.53 0.39
CA SER A 43 9.65 -1.37 1.76
C SER A 43 9.39 0.06 2.31
N ALA A 44 10.41 0.80 2.72
CA ALA A 44 10.29 2.20 3.14
C ALA A 44 9.68 3.11 2.06
N GLY A 45 9.92 2.80 0.77
CA GLY A 45 9.27 3.50 -0.35
C GLY A 45 7.78 3.22 -0.43
N ALA A 46 7.34 2.01 -0.08
CA ALA A 46 5.93 1.66 0.01
C ALA A 46 5.24 2.38 1.18
N ALA A 47 5.92 2.48 2.33
CA ALA A 47 5.44 3.27 3.46
C ALA A 47 5.25 4.75 3.09
N LEU A 48 6.22 5.34 2.39
CA LEU A 48 6.10 6.73 1.91
C LEU A 48 4.99 6.88 0.85
N ALA A 49 4.81 5.90 -0.03
CA ALA A 49 3.71 5.89 -0.99
C ALA A 49 2.34 5.85 -0.28
N ALA A 50 2.22 5.07 0.81
CA ALA A 50 1.02 5.05 1.64
C ALA A 50 0.76 6.41 2.31
N VAL A 51 1.80 7.07 2.85
CA VAL A 51 1.67 8.45 3.38
C VAL A 51 1.15 9.41 2.30
N LEU A 52 1.71 9.36 1.08
CA LEU A 52 1.28 10.22 -0.03
C LEU A 52 -0.18 10.00 -0.40
N GLY A 53 -0.65 8.76 -0.42
CA GLY A 53 -2.05 8.44 -0.69
C GLY A 53 -3.01 9.03 0.35
N LEU A 54 -2.64 8.99 1.63
CA LEU A 54 -3.46 9.49 2.73
C LEU A 54 -3.38 11.00 2.90
N ARG A 55 -2.18 11.61 2.79
CA ARG A 55 -1.95 13.02 3.11
C ARG A 55 -1.99 13.95 1.90
N HIS A 56 -1.79 13.40 0.70
CA HIS A 56 -1.89 14.13 -0.58
C HIS A 56 -2.83 13.46 -1.59
N PRO A 57 -4.06 13.07 -1.18
CA PRO A 57 -4.98 12.27 -2.01
C PRO A 57 -5.39 12.99 -3.31
N ARG A 58 -5.24 14.33 -3.36
CA ARG A 58 -5.54 15.14 -4.55
C ARG A 58 -4.44 15.11 -5.60
N LEU A 59 -3.26 14.63 -5.27
CA LEU A 59 -2.14 14.57 -6.20
C LEU A 59 -2.09 13.24 -6.94
N VAL A 60 -2.60 12.16 -6.32
CA VAL A 60 -2.46 10.80 -6.83
C VAL A 60 -3.82 10.16 -7.09
N ARG A 61 -3.86 9.25 -8.05
CA ARG A 61 -5.05 8.43 -8.33
C ARG A 61 -5.12 7.24 -7.40
N GLY A 62 -3.98 6.60 -7.11
CA GLY A 62 -3.89 5.44 -6.25
C GLY A 62 -2.45 5.08 -5.89
N VAL A 63 -2.30 4.04 -5.10
CA VAL A 63 -1.06 3.59 -4.48
C VAL A 63 -0.82 2.11 -4.76
N MET A 64 0.44 1.72 -4.97
CA MET A 64 0.91 0.35 -4.80
C MET A 64 1.97 0.32 -3.71
N ALA A 65 1.76 -0.52 -2.71
CA ALA A 65 2.68 -0.76 -1.61
C ALA A 65 3.17 -2.21 -1.67
N HIS A 66 4.45 -2.41 -2.02
CA HIS A 66 5.09 -3.73 -2.00
C HIS A 66 5.92 -3.87 -0.73
N SER A 67 5.64 -4.90 0.09
CA SER A 67 6.32 -5.14 1.38
C SER A 67 6.37 -3.87 2.24
N GLY A 68 5.24 -3.16 2.35
CA GLY A 68 5.14 -1.83 2.93
C GLY A 68 4.61 -1.82 4.36
N LEU A 69 4.49 -0.61 4.91
CA LEU A 69 4.03 -0.36 6.28
C LEU A 69 2.95 0.73 6.29
N ALA A 70 2.02 0.64 7.23
CA ALA A 70 0.96 1.64 7.39
C ALA A 70 1.52 3.00 7.86
N CYS A 71 0.85 4.07 7.46
CA CYS A 71 1.17 5.43 7.91
C CYS A 71 0.99 5.54 9.42
N ALA A 72 1.95 6.14 10.09
CA ALA A 72 2.01 6.30 11.55
C ALA A 72 2.05 4.98 12.34
N ALA A 73 2.43 3.86 11.70
CA ALA A 73 2.68 2.61 12.42
C ALA A 73 3.86 2.74 13.42
N ALA A 74 4.83 3.59 13.14
CA ALA A 74 5.97 3.88 14.01
C ALA A 74 6.19 5.40 14.15
N SER A 75 6.93 5.81 15.20
CA SER A 75 7.23 7.21 15.49
C SER A 75 8.72 7.47 15.83
N SER A 76 9.55 6.46 15.69
CA SER A 76 10.99 6.51 15.93
C SER A 76 11.72 5.37 15.20
N PRO A 77 13.06 5.44 15.02
CA PRO A 77 13.82 4.32 14.47
C PRO A 77 13.64 3.01 15.23
N ALA A 78 13.57 3.06 16.56
CA ALA A 78 13.42 1.88 17.41
C ALA A 78 12.03 1.23 17.20
N THR A 79 10.96 2.03 17.22
CA THR A 79 9.59 1.53 16.96
C THR A 79 9.45 1.09 15.51
N ALA A 80 10.14 1.71 14.56
CA ALA A 80 10.12 1.28 13.16
C ALA A 80 10.66 -0.15 12.99
N LEU A 81 11.77 -0.50 13.66
CA LEU A 81 12.30 -1.88 13.64
C LEU A 81 11.33 -2.88 14.27
N ALA A 82 10.71 -2.52 15.39
CA ALA A 82 9.71 -3.38 16.04
C ALA A 82 8.48 -3.61 15.13
N VAL A 83 7.97 -2.54 14.51
CA VAL A 83 6.84 -2.62 13.57
C VAL A 83 7.19 -3.46 12.34
N MET A 84 8.38 -3.29 11.78
CA MET A 84 8.83 -4.12 10.66
C MET A 84 8.76 -5.60 11.01
N ALA A 85 9.22 -5.98 12.21
CA ALA A 85 9.28 -7.39 12.62
C ALA A 85 7.93 -7.97 13.06
N HIS A 86 7.06 -7.16 13.68
CA HIS A 86 5.88 -7.67 14.39
C HIS A 86 4.55 -7.03 14.01
N GLY A 87 4.56 -6.02 13.12
CA GLY A 87 3.39 -5.18 12.84
C GLY A 87 3.20 -4.05 13.84
N PRO A 88 2.26 -3.13 13.58
CA PRO A 88 1.95 -2.04 14.50
C PRO A 88 1.28 -2.55 15.78
N ASP A 89 1.66 -1.97 16.90
CA ASP A 89 1.04 -2.15 18.22
C ASP A 89 0.01 -1.04 18.55
N ASN A 90 -0.05 -0.01 17.70
CA ASN A 90 -0.95 1.13 17.82
C ASN A 90 -2.07 1.08 16.77
N ASP A 91 -3.13 1.83 17.03
CA ASP A 91 -4.26 1.98 16.10
C ASP A 91 -3.90 2.90 14.93
N VAL A 92 -3.49 2.30 13.81
CA VAL A 92 -3.19 3.02 12.56
C VAL A 92 -4.44 3.55 11.85
N SER A 93 -5.63 3.14 12.26
CA SER A 93 -6.89 3.57 11.63
C SER A 93 -7.20 5.04 11.93
N ARG A 94 -6.73 5.56 13.07
CA ARG A 94 -6.93 6.96 13.47
C ARG A 94 -6.37 7.93 12.43
N VAL A 95 -5.22 7.63 11.84
CA VAL A 95 -4.63 8.47 10.80
C VAL A 95 -5.48 8.48 9.53
N ALA A 96 -6.10 7.36 9.21
CA ALA A 96 -7.02 7.27 8.08
C ALA A 96 -8.30 8.10 8.33
N ASP A 97 -8.84 8.08 9.55
CA ASP A 97 -9.98 8.93 9.94
C ASP A 97 -9.65 10.41 9.86
N GLU A 98 -8.49 10.82 10.38
CA GLU A 98 -8.01 12.21 10.30
C GLU A 98 -7.86 12.66 8.83
N ALA A 99 -7.20 11.84 8.01
CA ALA A 99 -6.99 12.13 6.59
C ALA A 99 -8.33 12.23 5.85
N ARG A 100 -9.26 11.33 6.15
CA ARG A 100 -10.60 11.33 5.59
C ARG A 100 -11.42 12.54 6.02
N ALA A 101 -11.36 12.95 7.27
CA ALA A 101 -12.09 14.11 7.79
C ALA A 101 -11.72 15.40 7.04
N VAL A 102 -10.47 15.54 6.61
CA VAL A 102 -10.00 16.68 5.80
C VAL A 102 -10.56 16.65 4.37
N ASP A 103 -10.78 15.45 3.80
CA ASP A 103 -11.17 15.28 2.40
C ASP A 103 -12.61 14.79 2.16
N THR A 104 -13.38 14.41 3.20
CA THR A 104 -14.75 13.87 3.08
C THR A 104 -15.73 14.82 2.37
N ALA A 105 -15.50 16.12 2.44
CA ALA A 105 -16.32 17.07 1.69
C ALA A 105 -16.21 16.90 0.16
N ARG A 106 -15.37 15.99 -0.34
CA ARG A 106 -15.02 15.85 -1.76
C ARG A 106 -15.08 14.41 -2.31
N GLY A 107 -15.43 13.40 -1.48
CA GLY A 107 -15.65 12.02 -1.93
C GLY A 107 -14.42 11.37 -2.61
N LEU A 108 -13.20 11.78 -2.26
CA LEU A 108 -12.00 11.24 -2.87
C LEU A 108 -11.73 9.83 -2.34
N SER A 109 -11.63 8.87 -3.26
CA SER A 109 -11.10 7.53 -3.01
C SER A 109 -9.68 7.44 -3.58
N VAL A 110 -8.80 6.76 -2.84
CA VAL A 110 -7.44 6.42 -3.27
C VAL A 110 -7.30 4.90 -3.18
N PRO A 111 -7.51 4.16 -4.28
CA PRO A 111 -7.36 2.72 -4.27
C PRO A 111 -5.91 2.31 -3.96
N LEU A 112 -5.80 1.20 -3.21
CA LEU A 112 -4.53 0.62 -2.78
C LEU A 112 -4.37 -0.79 -3.33
N LEU A 113 -3.22 -1.05 -3.96
CA LEU A 113 -2.69 -2.39 -4.19
C LEU A 113 -1.61 -2.68 -3.15
N VAL A 114 -1.81 -3.70 -2.33
CA VAL A 114 -0.76 -4.26 -1.46
C VAL A 114 -0.23 -5.53 -2.12
N VAL A 115 1.09 -5.63 -2.26
CA VAL A 115 1.78 -6.85 -2.67
C VAL A 115 2.72 -7.24 -1.55
N HIS A 116 2.63 -8.48 -1.04
CA HIS A 116 3.45 -8.92 0.08
C HIS A 116 3.75 -10.40 -0.02
N GLY A 117 4.99 -10.78 0.25
CA GLY A 117 5.40 -12.17 0.38
C GLY A 117 5.14 -12.71 1.78
N ASP A 118 4.63 -13.93 1.91
CA ASP A 118 4.41 -14.54 3.23
C ASP A 118 5.71 -15.04 3.87
N GLY A 119 6.80 -15.17 3.07
CA GLY A 119 8.15 -15.45 3.54
C GLY A 119 8.98 -14.18 3.86
N ASP A 120 8.38 -12.99 3.86
CA ASP A 120 9.09 -11.75 4.16
C ASP A 120 9.44 -11.67 5.67
N ASN A 121 10.73 -11.84 5.95
CA ASN A 121 11.28 -11.81 7.32
C ASN A 121 11.94 -10.46 7.69
N VAL A 122 11.88 -9.46 6.81
CA VAL A 122 12.35 -8.09 7.05
C VAL A 122 11.18 -7.18 7.42
N VAL A 123 10.13 -7.23 6.61
CA VAL A 123 8.85 -6.58 6.91
C VAL A 123 7.78 -7.66 6.99
N ALA A 124 7.43 -8.03 8.20
CA ALA A 124 6.48 -9.11 8.46
C ALA A 124 5.15 -8.88 7.71
N PRO A 125 4.54 -9.94 7.13
CA PRO A 125 3.32 -9.82 6.32
C PRO A 125 2.13 -9.15 7.00
N ILE A 126 2.10 -9.16 8.34
CA ILE A 126 1.09 -8.45 9.14
C ILE A 126 1.07 -6.94 8.86
N ASN A 127 2.18 -6.35 8.39
CA ASN A 127 2.23 -4.95 7.99
C ASN A 127 1.42 -4.69 6.71
N GLY A 128 1.41 -5.63 5.78
CA GLY A 128 0.53 -5.58 4.60
C GLY A 128 -0.94 -5.60 4.99
N VAL A 129 -1.30 -6.39 5.98
CA VAL A 129 -2.62 -6.44 6.59
C VAL A 129 -3.01 -5.10 7.21
N ALA A 130 -2.11 -4.46 7.97
CA ALA A 130 -2.35 -3.15 8.56
C ALA A 130 -2.57 -2.04 7.50
N LEU A 131 -1.88 -2.13 6.35
CA LEU A 131 -2.13 -1.26 5.19
C LEU A 131 -3.53 -1.44 4.61
N VAL A 132 -3.99 -2.69 4.47
CA VAL A 132 -5.35 -3.02 4.01
C VAL A 132 -6.37 -2.37 4.93
N ASP A 133 -6.27 -2.59 6.24
CA ASP A 133 -7.21 -2.03 7.24
C ASP A 133 -7.23 -0.49 7.18
N GLN A 134 -6.06 0.13 7.13
CA GLN A 134 -5.93 1.58 7.08
C GLN A 134 -6.61 2.17 5.84
N TYR A 135 -6.43 1.57 4.67
CA TYR A 135 -7.01 2.08 3.42
C TYR A 135 -8.48 1.72 3.24
N LEU A 136 -8.94 0.60 3.77
CA LEU A 136 -10.38 0.32 3.87
C LEU A 136 -11.08 1.39 4.70
N ARG A 137 -10.47 1.80 5.82
CA ARG A 137 -10.96 2.89 6.67
C ARG A 137 -10.96 4.22 5.92
N PHE A 138 -9.86 4.57 5.28
CA PHE A 138 -9.72 5.81 4.52
C PHE A 138 -10.75 5.91 3.39
N ASN A 139 -10.95 4.82 2.63
CA ASN A 139 -11.91 4.76 1.52
C ASN A 139 -13.37 4.57 1.98
N ALA A 140 -13.65 4.61 3.27
CA ALA A 140 -14.99 4.42 3.85
C ALA A 140 -15.63 3.06 3.57
N HIS A 141 -14.85 2.05 3.28
CA HIS A 141 -15.37 0.70 3.08
C HIS A 141 -15.99 0.17 4.40
N PRO A 142 -17.16 -0.50 4.37
CA PRO A 142 -17.82 -1.01 5.58
C PRO A 142 -16.92 -1.89 6.44
N ALA A 143 -16.05 -2.71 5.83
CA ALA A 143 -15.11 -3.55 6.54
C ALA A 143 -14.07 -2.77 7.37
N GLY A 144 -13.73 -1.53 7.01
CA GLY A 144 -12.81 -0.66 7.76
C GLY A 144 -13.44 0.04 8.96
N ARG A 145 -14.72 -0.19 9.27
CA ARG A 145 -15.45 0.51 10.36
C ARG A 145 -15.35 -0.15 11.73
N SER A 146 -15.06 -1.44 11.77
CA SER A 146 -14.88 -2.15 13.03
C SER A 146 -13.46 -1.93 13.51
N GLY A 147 -13.21 -1.10 14.51
CA GLY A 147 -11.89 -0.78 15.10
C GLY A 147 -10.73 -1.73 14.77
N TYR A 148 -9.52 -1.39 15.10
CA TYR A 148 -8.35 -2.23 14.77
C TYR A 148 -8.58 -3.69 15.19
N GLN A 149 -8.94 -4.48 14.20
CA GLN A 149 -8.87 -5.94 14.27
C GLN A 149 -7.93 -6.37 13.14
N PRO A 150 -6.97 -7.27 13.38
CA PRO A 150 -6.10 -7.78 12.30
C PRO A 150 -6.97 -8.22 11.12
N ALA A 151 -6.60 -7.89 9.89
CA ALA A 151 -7.39 -8.13 8.67
C ALA A 151 -7.76 -9.60 8.40
N ALA A 152 -7.27 -10.55 9.18
CA ALA A 152 -7.79 -11.92 9.23
C ALA A 152 -9.30 -11.98 9.55
N SER A 153 -9.90 -10.89 10.06
CA SER A 153 -11.32 -10.78 10.40
C SER A 153 -12.16 -10.03 9.36
N LEU A 154 -11.57 -9.45 8.32
CA LEU A 154 -12.28 -8.68 7.30
C LEU A 154 -12.45 -9.52 6.02
N PRO A 155 -13.64 -10.11 5.77
CA PRO A 155 -13.82 -10.90 4.55
C PRO A 155 -13.69 -10.02 3.31
N PRO A 156 -12.94 -10.45 2.29
CA PRO A 156 -12.88 -9.77 1.02
C PRO A 156 -14.22 -9.87 0.27
N SER A 157 -14.48 -8.92 -0.63
CA SER A 157 -15.63 -8.96 -1.52
C SER A 157 -15.47 -10.05 -2.59
N ASP A 158 -14.24 -10.27 -3.01
CA ASP A 158 -13.85 -11.32 -3.96
C ASP A 158 -12.46 -11.85 -3.61
N ALA A 159 -12.20 -13.12 -3.91
CA ALA A 159 -10.92 -13.76 -3.66
C ALA A 159 -10.56 -14.71 -4.80
N SER A 160 -9.31 -14.69 -5.23
CA SER A 160 -8.77 -15.61 -6.21
C SER A 160 -7.44 -16.18 -5.75
N SER A 161 -7.13 -17.41 -6.16
CA SER A 161 -5.84 -18.05 -5.88
C SER A 161 -5.33 -18.76 -7.12
N HIS A 162 -4.01 -18.71 -7.31
CA HIS A 162 -3.28 -19.50 -8.27
C HIS A 162 -2.21 -20.28 -7.53
N GLU A 163 -2.26 -21.61 -7.64
CA GLU A 163 -1.26 -22.46 -7.04
C GLU A 163 0.11 -22.27 -7.70
N ALA A 164 1.16 -22.57 -6.95
CA ALA A 164 2.52 -22.59 -7.46
C ALA A 164 2.65 -23.60 -8.63
N ALA A 165 3.30 -23.22 -9.71
CA ALA A 165 3.54 -24.06 -10.86
C ALA A 165 5.05 -24.10 -11.16
N GLY A 166 5.66 -25.28 -11.06
CA GLY A 166 7.12 -25.44 -11.23
C GLY A 166 7.88 -24.65 -10.17
N GLU A 167 8.77 -23.73 -10.60
CA GLU A 167 9.56 -22.86 -9.71
C GLU A 167 8.83 -21.55 -9.36
N GLN A 168 7.65 -21.30 -9.92
CA GLN A 168 6.88 -20.08 -9.67
C GLN A 168 6.18 -20.11 -8.30
N HIS A 169 6.11 -18.97 -7.65
CA HIS A 169 5.37 -18.80 -6.42
C HIS A 169 3.85 -18.87 -6.62
N GLY A 170 3.14 -19.49 -5.68
CA GLY A 170 1.69 -19.40 -5.60
C GLY A 170 1.24 -17.98 -5.25
N VAL A 171 0.04 -17.62 -5.68
CA VAL A 171 -0.49 -16.25 -5.50
C VAL A 171 -1.93 -16.31 -5.02
N ARG A 172 -2.22 -15.53 -4.00
CA ARG A 172 -3.59 -15.27 -3.54
C ARG A 172 -3.90 -13.79 -3.60
N SER A 173 -5.05 -13.43 -4.18
CA SER A 173 -5.52 -12.06 -4.28
C SER A 173 -6.87 -11.94 -3.60
N ASP A 174 -7.00 -10.97 -2.72
CA ASP A 174 -8.24 -10.60 -2.03
C ASP A 174 -8.61 -9.17 -2.42
N ASP A 175 -9.86 -8.96 -2.86
CA ASP A 175 -10.38 -7.68 -3.30
C ASP A 175 -11.49 -7.18 -2.38
N TRP A 176 -11.46 -5.88 -2.08
CA TRP A 176 -12.54 -5.16 -1.43
C TRP A 176 -13.11 -4.12 -2.39
N LEU A 177 -14.42 -4.23 -2.64
CA LEU A 177 -15.12 -3.38 -3.59
C LEU A 177 -16.05 -2.41 -2.85
N LEU A 178 -16.08 -1.17 -3.31
CA LEU A 178 -17.06 -0.17 -2.90
C LEU A 178 -17.75 0.37 -4.16
N ASP A 179 -19.07 0.26 -4.20
CA ASP A 179 -19.90 0.66 -5.37
C ASP A 179 -19.41 0.01 -6.68
N GLY A 180 -19.04 -1.27 -6.62
CA GLY A 180 -18.58 -2.06 -7.76
C GLY A 180 -17.13 -1.79 -8.20
N ARG A 181 -16.38 -0.92 -7.51
CA ARG A 181 -14.98 -0.58 -7.82
C ARG A 181 -14.04 -1.12 -6.76
N ILE A 182 -12.91 -1.65 -7.18
CA ILE A 182 -11.88 -2.11 -6.25
C ILE A 182 -11.27 -0.89 -5.54
N VAL A 183 -11.39 -0.86 -4.21
CA VAL A 183 -10.77 0.18 -3.36
C VAL A 183 -9.53 -0.32 -2.65
N VAL A 184 -9.42 -1.64 -2.41
CA VAL A 184 -8.21 -2.28 -1.91
C VAL A 184 -8.08 -3.65 -2.57
N ARG A 185 -6.85 -3.99 -3.00
CA ARG A 185 -6.45 -5.34 -3.38
C ARG A 185 -5.24 -5.75 -2.57
N HIS A 186 -5.27 -6.95 -1.99
CA HIS A 186 -4.14 -7.55 -1.29
C HIS A 186 -3.68 -8.80 -2.04
N VAL A 187 -2.51 -8.73 -2.63
CA VAL A 187 -1.84 -9.86 -3.30
C VAL A 187 -0.80 -10.43 -2.35
N ARG A 188 -0.99 -11.68 -1.95
CA ARG A 188 -0.04 -12.45 -1.14
C ARG A 188 0.66 -13.45 -2.02
N ILE A 189 1.99 -13.53 -1.92
CA ILE A 189 2.85 -14.37 -2.76
C ILE A 189 3.55 -15.37 -1.85
N GLU A 190 3.27 -16.65 -2.07
CA GLU A 190 3.78 -17.75 -1.26
C GLU A 190 5.30 -17.87 -1.37
N GLY A 191 5.99 -17.92 -0.22
CA GLY A 191 7.44 -18.09 -0.14
C GLY A 191 8.28 -16.90 -0.65
N LEU A 192 7.66 -15.80 -1.13
CA LEU A 192 8.40 -14.61 -1.49
C LEU A 192 8.96 -13.94 -0.22
N GLY A 193 10.27 -13.70 -0.21
CA GLY A 193 10.96 -12.93 0.83
C GLY A 193 10.80 -11.42 0.65
N HIS A 194 11.70 -10.64 1.31
CA HIS A 194 11.73 -9.19 1.16
C HIS A 194 12.35 -8.77 -0.17
N ALA A 195 11.62 -8.97 -1.27
CA ALA A 195 12.07 -8.72 -2.62
C ALA A 195 10.92 -8.20 -3.49
N TRP A 196 11.27 -7.43 -4.53
CA TRP A 196 10.35 -7.06 -5.60
C TRP A 196 9.94 -8.32 -6.35
N SER A 197 8.66 -8.57 -6.46
CA SER A 197 8.11 -9.73 -7.17
C SER A 197 8.28 -9.57 -8.67
N GLY A 198 8.83 -10.59 -9.32
CA GLY A 198 9.31 -10.50 -10.69
C GLY A 198 10.66 -9.78 -10.78
N GLY A 199 11.08 -9.39 -11.96
CA GLY A 199 12.30 -8.68 -12.20
C GLY A 199 13.51 -9.61 -12.44
N ASP A 200 14.69 -9.02 -12.45
CA ASP A 200 15.92 -9.70 -12.84
C ASP A 200 16.69 -10.20 -11.62
N ALA A 201 16.96 -11.50 -11.54
CA ALA A 201 17.70 -12.14 -10.44
C ALA A 201 19.12 -11.58 -10.21
N ARG A 202 19.68 -10.82 -11.15
CA ARG A 202 20.98 -10.15 -10.99
C ARG A 202 20.94 -8.99 -10.01
N PHE A 203 19.76 -8.46 -9.70
CA PHE A 203 19.59 -7.35 -8.78
C PHE A 203 19.22 -7.85 -7.39
N ALA A 204 19.84 -7.28 -6.38
CA ALA A 204 19.45 -7.48 -5.01
C ALA A 204 17.96 -7.04 -4.81
N PHE A 205 17.24 -7.76 -3.96
CA PHE A 205 15.83 -7.51 -3.70
C PHE A 205 14.91 -7.66 -4.93
N ALA A 206 15.24 -8.58 -5.86
CA ALA A 206 14.35 -9.03 -6.93
C ALA A 206 14.21 -10.55 -6.89
N ASP A 207 13.00 -11.08 -7.00
CA ASP A 207 12.74 -12.53 -7.10
C ASP A 207 11.96 -12.81 -8.40
N PRO A 208 12.61 -13.40 -9.42
CA PRO A 208 12.00 -13.67 -10.72
C PRO A 208 10.93 -14.77 -10.69
N ARG A 209 10.80 -15.50 -9.59
CA ARG A 209 9.80 -16.57 -9.43
C ARG A 209 8.42 -16.04 -9.07
N GLY A 210 8.31 -14.79 -8.64
CA GLY A 210 7.02 -14.15 -8.37
C GLY A 210 6.36 -13.65 -9.66
N PRO A 211 5.06 -13.32 -9.60
CA PRO A 211 4.40 -12.60 -10.68
C PRO A 211 5.07 -11.23 -10.86
N ASP A 212 5.06 -10.71 -12.09
CA ASP A 212 5.57 -9.36 -12.34
C ASP A 212 4.71 -8.32 -11.60
N ALA A 213 5.33 -7.63 -10.63
CA ALA A 213 4.65 -6.65 -9.80
C ALA A 213 4.14 -5.44 -10.62
N LEU A 214 4.79 -5.09 -11.75
CA LEU A 214 4.28 -4.03 -12.64
C LEU A 214 3.09 -4.50 -13.45
N GLU A 215 3.01 -5.77 -13.85
CA GLU A 215 1.82 -6.34 -14.48
C GLU A 215 0.64 -6.39 -13.50
N LEU A 216 0.89 -6.82 -12.25
CA LEU A 216 -0.11 -6.76 -11.18
C LEU A 216 -0.64 -5.33 -10.99
N PHE A 217 0.26 -4.36 -10.94
CA PHE A 217 -0.10 -2.95 -10.86
C PHE A 217 -0.89 -2.46 -12.08
N ALA A 218 -0.43 -2.76 -13.29
CA ALA A 218 -1.09 -2.30 -14.52
C ALA A 218 -2.52 -2.88 -14.64
N ARG A 219 -2.72 -4.13 -14.24
CA ARG A 219 -4.02 -4.75 -14.15
C ARG A 219 -4.91 -4.05 -13.11
N PHE A 220 -4.42 -3.91 -11.88
CA PHE A 220 -5.14 -3.23 -10.81
C PHE A 220 -5.52 -1.80 -11.18
N ALA A 221 -4.60 -1.02 -11.77
CA ALA A 221 -4.86 0.35 -12.16
C ALA A 221 -5.99 0.49 -13.19
N ARG A 222 -6.12 -0.48 -14.11
CA ARG A 222 -7.26 -0.53 -15.06
C ARG A 222 -8.56 -0.86 -14.35
N GLU A 223 -8.57 -1.89 -13.51
CA GLU A 223 -9.78 -2.39 -12.84
C GLU A 223 -10.30 -1.42 -11.76
N ALA A 224 -9.42 -0.76 -11.01
CA ALA A 224 -9.80 0.24 -10.00
C ALA A 224 -10.29 1.57 -10.61
N THR A 225 -10.14 1.77 -11.93
CA THR A 225 -10.59 2.98 -12.65
C THR A 225 -11.79 2.75 -13.56
N ALA A 226 -12.14 1.51 -13.81
CA ALA A 226 -13.37 1.14 -14.52
C ALA A 226 -14.58 1.32 -13.60
#